data_83f75f2e225d68a94e33555007f19a2c
#
_entry.id   83f75f2e225d68a94e33555007f19a2c
#
_cell.length_a   1.000
_cell.length_b   1.000
_cell.length_c   1.000
_cell.angle_alpha   90.00
_cell.angle_beta   90.00
_cell.angle_gamma   90.00
#
_symmetry.space_group_name_H-M   'P 1'
#
loop_
_entity.id
_entity.type
_entity.pdbx_description
1 polymer ?
#
loop_
_entity_poly.entity_id
_entity_poly.type
_entity_poly.pdbx_seq_one_letter_code
_entity_poly.pdbx_strand_id
1 'polypeptide(L)'
;MEEKRVDFTDILSEVKHALNIVDYYEHFERRGIFGGFYEKIYKRSSGKNFTYDESVLREYQPVCNLKFLKDNISLEAQRYFGIRYDIESQGIVIPIYDQIGQIIGIKERFNYDVEDGEMKYFYSLPCSMSQTLYGYSHNYNFLVNGTVYIFEAEKSVMQCYTYGIRNCVALGSGTISKKQCQMILELNPQKVVFMHDVGYEIESIERNITMLRNYSRFSEMEIWYWDYFNKGYKDKSSPSDMGKETLEHIIENEIHKIGDDDIEEEL
;
A
#
# COMPACT_ATOMS: atom_id res chain seq x y z
N MET A 1 53.35 -7.17 15.43
CA MET A 1 52.25 -7.23 14.45
C MET A 1 50.98 -7.42 15.25
N GLU A 2 50.21 -6.37 15.43
CA GLU A 2 48.89 -6.45 16.05
C GLU A 2 47.95 -7.08 15.04
N GLU A 3 47.44 -8.28 15.35
CA GLU A 3 46.30 -8.85 14.60
C GLU A 3 45.09 -7.93 14.80
N LYS A 4 44.68 -7.22 13.73
CA LYS A 4 43.38 -6.56 13.68
C LYS A 4 42.31 -7.64 13.85
N ARG A 5 41.69 -7.70 15.02
CA ARG A 5 40.46 -8.42 15.17
C ARG A 5 39.43 -7.81 14.21
N VAL A 6 39.06 -8.59 13.23
CA VAL A 6 37.97 -8.24 12.31
C VAL A 6 36.70 -8.31 13.16
N ASP A 7 36.03 -7.19 13.33
CA ASP A 7 34.75 -7.16 14.04
C ASP A 7 33.68 -7.74 13.11
N PHE A 8 33.17 -8.91 13.47
CA PHE A 8 32.13 -9.59 12.71
C PHE A 8 30.86 -8.72 12.55
N THR A 9 30.63 -7.77 13.45
CA THR A 9 29.52 -6.82 13.39
C THR A 9 29.64 -5.91 12.17
N ASP A 10 30.85 -5.46 11.83
CA ASP A 10 31.11 -4.62 10.65
C ASP A 10 30.88 -5.38 9.35
N ILE A 11 31.34 -6.64 9.27
CA ILE A 11 31.12 -7.49 8.10
C ILE A 11 29.65 -7.80 7.91
N LEU A 12 28.91 -8.09 9.00
CA LEU A 12 27.48 -8.36 8.95
C LEU A 12 26.69 -7.12 8.46
N SER A 13 27.09 -5.93 8.93
CA SER A 13 26.52 -4.65 8.51
C SER A 13 26.78 -4.39 7.02
N GLU A 14 27.99 -4.64 6.52
CA GLU A 14 28.32 -4.49 5.10
C GLU A 14 27.57 -5.49 4.21
N VAL A 15 27.44 -6.75 4.64
CA VAL A 15 26.69 -7.78 3.92
C VAL A 15 25.20 -7.45 3.89
N LYS A 16 24.62 -7.04 5.03
CA LYS A 16 23.22 -6.60 5.10
C LYS A 16 22.99 -5.39 4.19
N HIS A 17 23.90 -4.45 4.18
CA HIS A 17 23.86 -3.27 3.33
C HIS A 17 23.95 -3.62 1.83
N ALA A 18 24.85 -4.53 1.47
CA ALA A 18 25.02 -5.00 0.09
C ALA A 18 23.82 -5.80 -0.42
N LEU A 19 23.13 -6.49 0.49
CA LEU A 19 21.90 -7.26 0.19
C LEU A 19 20.62 -6.44 0.35
N ASN A 20 20.70 -5.12 0.64
CA ASN A 20 19.55 -4.27 0.98
C ASN A 20 18.71 -4.79 2.18
N ILE A 21 19.32 -5.56 3.08
CA ILE A 21 18.66 -6.02 4.30
C ILE A 21 18.72 -4.89 5.32
N VAL A 22 17.58 -4.36 5.68
CA VAL A 22 17.49 -3.32 6.70
C VAL A 22 17.42 -3.96 8.08
N ASP A 23 18.43 -3.69 8.91
CA ASP A 23 18.37 -4.08 10.32
C ASP A 23 17.45 -3.11 11.08
N TYR A 24 16.44 -3.65 11.74
CA TYR A 24 15.45 -2.88 12.49
C TYR A 24 16.11 -1.98 13.55
N TYR A 25 17.09 -2.50 14.29
CA TYR A 25 17.79 -1.74 15.31
C TYR A 25 18.63 -0.60 14.75
N GLU A 26 19.32 -0.84 13.62
CA GLU A 26 20.07 0.22 12.93
C GLU A 26 19.12 1.32 12.40
N HIS A 27 17.94 0.97 11.96
CA HIS A 27 16.95 1.93 11.47
C HIS A 27 16.42 2.82 12.62
N PHE A 28 16.24 2.27 13.81
CA PHE A 28 15.76 3.02 14.99
C PHE A 28 16.80 3.99 15.53
N GLU A 29 18.05 3.58 15.67
CA GLU A 29 19.13 4.41 16.22
C GLU A 29 19.62 5.50 15.25
N ARG A 30 19.50 5.31 13.94
CA ARG A 30 20.04 6.19 12.91
C ARG A 30 19.05 7.15 12.26
N ARG A 31 17.87 7.34 12.86
CA ARG A 31 16.82 8.26 12.33
C ARG A 31 17.31 9.66 11.94
N GLY A 32 18.33 10.21 12.61
CA GLY A 32 18.85 11.55 12.34
C GLY A 32 19.78 11.68 11.13
N ILE A 33 20.52 10.63 10.78
CA ILE A 33 21.59 10.70 9.78
C ILE A 33 21.20 10.02 8.46
N PHE A 34 20.40 8.97 8.50
CA PHE A 34 20.09 8.14 7.34
C PHE A 34 18.73 8.37 6.70
N GLY A 35 17.81 9.13 7.31
CA GLY A 35 16.53 9.49 6.68
C GLY A 35 16.72 10.06 5.27
N GLY A 36 17.70 10.97 5.08
CA GLY A 36 18.01 11.52 3.77
C GLY A 36 18.73 10.56 2.81
N PHE A 37 19.38 9.50 3.32
CA PHE A 37 20.04 8.49 2.50
C PHE A 37 19.01 7.48 1.96
N TYR A 38 18.07 7.05 2.80
CA TYR A 38 16.94 6.21 2.39
C TYR A 38 16.08 6.91 1.35
N GLU A 39 15.74 8.18 1.54
CA GLU A 39 15.04 8.95 0.51
C GLU A 39 15.80 9.01 -0.83
N LYS A 40 17.13 9.09 -0.80
CA LYS A 40 17.95 9.08 -2.03
C LYS A 40 18.02 7.71 -2.70
N ILE A 41 18.04 6.62 -1.93
CA ILE A 41 17.96 5.25 -2.46
C ILE A 41 16.56 5.01 -3.07
N TYR A 42 15.49 5.38 -2.37
CA TYR A 42 14.14 5.30 -2.90
C TYR A 42 13.94 6.15 -4.16
N LYS A 43 14.47 7.37 -4.21
CA LYS A 43 14.42 8.22 -5.42
C LYS A 43 15.26 7.69 -6.58
N ARG A 44 16.29 6.87 -6.32
CA ARG A 44 17.11 6.25 -7.37
C ARG A 44 16.59 4.90 -7.85
N SER A 45 15.73 4.23 -7.09
CA SER A 45 15.11 2.97 -7.51
C SER A 45 13.86 3.20 -8.39
N SER A 46 13.98 4.01 -9.46
CA SER A 46 13.04 3.97 -10.59
C SER A 46 13.17 2.65 -11.38
N GLY A 47 13.84 1.67 -10.80
CA GLY A 47 14.09 0.35 -11.31
C GLY A 47 13.00 -0.65 -10.91
N LYS A 48 13.01 -1.80 -11.56
CA LYS A 48 12.14 -2.94 -11.25
C LYS A 48 12.35 -3.39 -9.80
N ASN A 49 11.26 -3.75 -9.11
CA ASN A 49 11.35 -4.45 -7.84
C ASN A 49 12.11 -5.77 -8.02
N PHE A 50 12.88 -6.14 -7.01
CA PHE A 50 13.44 -7.49 -6.93
C PHE A 50 12.34 -8.44 -6.47
N THR A 51 12.41 -9.69 -6.91
CA THR A 51 11.56 -10.76 -6.43
C THR A 51 12.32 -11.63 -5.45
N TYR A 52 11.67 -12.07 -4.39
CA TYR A 52 12.24 -12.88 -3.34
C TYR A 52 11.53 -14.23 -3.28
N ASP A 53 12.27 -15.25 -2.90
CA ASP A 53 11.68 -16.56 -2.62
C ASP A 53 10.79 -16.51 -1.37
N GLU A 54 9.71 -17.28 -1.35
CA GLU A 54 8.78 -17.33 -0.20
C GLU A 54 9.46 -17.75 1.12
N SER A 55 10.67 -18.30 1.07
CA SER A 55 11.43 -18.64 2.27
C SER A 55 11.74 -17.44 3.15
N VAL A 56 11.80 -16.21 2.60
CA VAL A 56 11.96 -14.99 3.40
C VAL A 56 10.86 -14.79 4.43
N LEU A 57 9.68 -15.37 4.22
CA LEU A 57 8.59 -15.34 5.18
C LEU A 57 8.74 -16.34 6.32
N ARG A 58 9.66 -17.31 6.26
CA ARG A 58 9.84 -18.33 7.29
C ARG A 58 10.41 -17.77 8.59
N GLU A 59 11.05 -16.63 8.55
CA GLU A 59 11.57 -15.92 9.72
C GLU A 59 10.45 -15.35 10.60
N TYR A 60 9.26 -15.14 10.02
CA TYR A 60 8.11 -14.53 10.68
C TYR A 60 7.07 -15.55 11.10
N GLN A 61 6.47 -15.35 12.27
CA GLN A 61 5.45 -16.23 12.81
C GLN A 61 4.13 -16.13 12.03
N PRO A 62 3.56 -17.24 11.52
CA PRO A 62 2.32 -17.23 10.75
C PRO A 62 1.09 -17.10 11.66
N VAL A 63 1.05 -16.07 12.49
CA VAL A 63 -0.03 -15.83 13.44
C VAL A 63 -0.78 -14.56 13.09
N CYS A 64 -2.09 -14.58 13.31
CA CYS A 64 -2.93 -13.41 13.14
C CYS A 64 -2.75 -12.44 14.32
N ASN A 65 -2.88 -11.15 14.04
CA ASN A 65 -2.66 -10.11 15.01
C ASN A 65 -3.97 -9.52 15.53
N LEU A 66 -4.07 -9.32 16.86
CA LEU A 66 -5.25 -8.77 17.51
C LEU A 66 -5.47 -7.27 17.19
N LYS A 67 -4.41 -6.52 16.91
CA LYS A 67 -4.54 -5.10 16.51
C LYS A 67 -5.27 -5.01 15.17
N PHE A 68 -4.92 -5.86 14.21
CA PHE A 68 -5.62 -5.94 12.93
C PHE A 68 -7.07 -6.39 13.10
N LEU A 69 -7.35 -7.31 14.03
CA LEU A 69 -8.72 -7.71 14.34
C LEU A 69 -9.55 -6.53 14.89
N LYS A 70 -8.97 -5.69 15.75
CA LYS A 70 -9.59 -4.45 16.23
C LYS A 70 -9.78 -3.40 15.14
N ASP A 71 -8.91 -3.42 14.14
CA ASP A 71 -9.00 -2.59 12.94
C ASP A 71 -9.97 -3.17 11.88
N ASN A 72 -10.88 -4.07 12.26
CA ASN A 72 -11.85 -4.74 11.38
C ASN A 72 -11.21 -5.58 10.25
N ILE A 73 -10.04 -6.15 10.48
CA ILE A 73 -9.41 -7.11 9.57
C ILE A 73 -9.54 -8.51 10.16
N SER A 74 -10.43 -9.32 9.59
CA SER A 74 -10.74 -10.67 10.09
C SER A 74 -9.53 -11.60 10.07
N LEU A 75 -9.59 -12.66 10.86
CA LEU A 75 -8.55 -13.71 10.85
C LEU A 75 -8.40 -14.34 9.46
N GLU A 76 -9.51 -14.46 8.73
CA GLU A 76 -9.51 -14.98 7.37
C GLU A 76 -8.78 -14.03 6.41
N ALA A 77 -9.08 -12.72 6.49
CA ALA A 77 -8.38 -11.70 5.70
C ALA A 77 -6.87 -11.71 5.99
N GLN A 78 -6.48 -11.75 7.26
CA GLN A 78 -5.07 -11.79 7.64
C GLN A 78 -4.35 -13.02 7.04
N ARG A 79 -4.98 -14.19 7.07
CA ARG A 79 -4.42 -15.41 6.47
C ARG A 79 -4.35 -15.32 4.95
N TYR A 80 -5.40 -14.78 4.32
CA TYR A 80 -5.49 -14.63 2.86
C TYR A 80 -4.38 -13.74 2.30
N PHE A 81 -4.08 -12.63 2.99
CA PHE A 81 -3.01 -11.71 2.60
C PHE A 81 -1.63 -12.09 3.16
N GLY A 82 -1.50 -13.25 3.82
CA GLY A 82 -0.24 -13.76 4.31
C GLY A 82 0.35 -12.96 5.48
N ILE A 83 -0.48 -12.29 6.27
CA ILE A 83 -0.04 -11.51 7.44
C ILE A 83 0.69 -12.41 8.42
N ARG A 84 1.81 -11.91 8.94
CA ARG A 84 2.65 -12.58 9.92
C ARG A 84 3.01 -11.64 11.07
N TYR A 85 3.78 -12.14 11.99
CA TYR A 85 4.26 -11.39 13.13
C TYR A 85 5.77 -11.59 13.29
N ASP A 86 6.48 -10.47 13.44
CA ASP A 86 7.88 -10.49 13.79
C ASP A 86 8.03 -10.38 15.31
N ILE A 87 8.70 -11.36 15.92
CA ILE A 87 8.93 -11.40 17.37
C ILE A 87 9.98 -10.36 17.76
N GLU A 88 10.99 -10.14 16.93
CA GLU A 88 12.10 -9.25 17.24
C GLU A 88 11.66 -7.77 17.18
N SER A 89 11.03 -7.37 16.09
CA SER A 89 10.52 -6.01 15.92
C SER A 89 9.20 -5.76 16.64
N GLN A 90 8.54 -6.82 17.10
CA GLN A 90 7.14 -6.78 17.56
C GLN A 90 6.20 -6.16 16.51
N GLY A 91 6.52 -6.36 15.23
CA GLY A 91 5.82 -5.80 14.10
C GLY A 91 4.79 -6.75 13.48
N ILE A 92 3.73 -6.18 12.92
CA ILE A 92 2.78 -6.88 12.06
C ILE A 92 3.36 -6.87 10.65
N VAL A 93 3.70 -8.03 10.14
CA VAL A 93 4.35 -8.23 8.85
C VAL A 93 3.33 -8.30 7.74
N ILE A 94 3.47 -7.44 6.75
CA ILE A 94 2.59 -7.31 5.58
C ILE A 94 3.44 -7.60 4.33
N PRO A 95 3.34 -8.80 3.77
CA PRO A 95 4.04 -9.12 2.52
C PRO A 95 3.47 -8.31 1.35
N ILE A 96 4.36 -7.81 0.51
CA ILE A 96 4.00 -7.10 -0.72
C ILE A 96 4.31 -8.00 -1.91
N TYR A 97 3.33 -8.14 -2.79
CA TYR A 97 3.41 -9.02 -3.95
C TYR A 97 3.36 -8.22 -5.26
N ASP A 98 3.96 -8.77 -6.28
CA ASP A 98 3.82 -8.26 -7.65
C ASP A 98 2.53 -8.76 -8.34
N GLN A 99 2.41 -8.49 -9.64
CA GLN A 99 1.23 -8.86 -10.44
C GLN A 99 1.00 -10.38 -10.53
N ILE A 100 2.06 -11.18 -10.44
CA ILE A 100 1.99 -12.64 -10.56
C ILE A 100 2.10 -13.37 -9.21
N GLY A 101 2.07 -12.63 -8.11
CA GLY A 101 2.06 -13.18 -6.76
C GLY A 101 3.45 -13.52 -6.22
N GLN A 102 4.53 -12.97 -6.78
CA GLN A 102 5.87 -13.10 -6.21
C GLN A 102 6.11 -12.02 -5.15
N ILE A 103 6.79 -12.36 -4.07
CA ILE A 103 7.14 -11.41 -3.01
C ILE A 103 8.17 -10.42 -3.55
N ILE A 104 7.88 -9.12 -3.39
CA ILE A 104 8.77 -8.01 -3.80
C ILE A 104 9.20 -7.14 -2.64
N GLY A 105 8.60 -7.32 -1.47
CA GLY A 105 8.93 -6.56 -0.29
C GLY A 105 8.15 -7.02 0.94
N ILE A 106 8.55 -6.50 2.09
CA ILE A 106 7.87 -6.70 3.36
C ILE A 106 7.76 -5.35 4.04
N LYS A 107 6.52 -4.95 4.34
CA LYS A 107 6.19 -3.77 5.13
C LYS A 107 5.78 -4.24 6.51
N GLU A 108 6.20 -3.53 7.54
CA GLU A 108 5.81 -3.85 8.91
C GLU A 108 5.08 -2.67 9.55
N ARG A 109 4.08 -2.99 10.36
CA ARG A 109 3.37 -2.05 11.20
C ARG A 109 3.68 -2.34 12.65
N PHE A 110 4.05 -1.31 13.42
CA PHE A 110 4.21 -1.49 14.86
C PHE A 110 2.92 -1.97 15.51
N ASN A 111 3.05 -2.99 16.37
CA ASN A 111 1.92 -3.59 17.09
C ASN A 111 1.50 -2.79 18.34
N TYR A 112 2.06 -1.60 18.52
CA TYR A 112 1.73 -0.64 19.58
C TYR A 112 1.29 0.69 18.94
N ASP A 113 0.70 1.55 19.74
CA ASP A 113 0.33 2.88 19.30
C ASP A 113 1.54 3.80 19.36
N VAL A 114 1.86 4.43 18.25
CA VAL A 114 2.96 5.40 18.14
C VAL A 114 2.43 6.80 18.44
N GLU A 115 3.31 7.69 18.89
CA GLU A 115 2.97 9.09 19.15
C GLU A 115 2.65 9.84 17.84
N ASP A 116 1.93 10.96 17.97
CA ASP A 116 1.59 11.79 16.79
C ASP A 116 2.86 12.32 16.12
N GLY A 117 2.96 12.06 14.80
CA GLY A 117 4.12 12.42 14.00
C GLY A 117 5.17 11.31 13.87
N GLU A 118 5.05 10.21 14.60
CA GLU A 118 5.92 9.06 14.41
C GLU A 118 5.47 8.16 13.27
N MET A 119 6.44 7.48 12.64
CA MET A 119 6.13 6.51 11.58
C MET A 119 5.44 5.27 12.16
N LYS A 120 4.28 4.93 11.63
CA LYS A 120 3.52 3.71 11.98
C LYS A 120 4.02 2.46 11.25
N TYR A 121 4.74 2.66 10.14
CA TYR A 121 5.19 1.60 9.25
C TYR A 121 6.65 1.79 8.88
N PHE A 122 7.33 0.67 8.63
CA PHE A 122 8.66 0.63 8.03
C PHE A 122 8.76 -0.56 7.05
N TYR A 123 9.83 -0.63 6.28
CA TYR A 123 10.09 -1.76 5.38
C TYR A 123 11.26 -2.56 5.90
N SER A 124 11.02 -3.81 6.34
CA SER A 124 12.10 -4.77 6.62
C SER A 124 12.70 -5.32 5.33
N LEU A 125 11.89 -5.41 4.28
CA LEU A 125 12.36 -5.72 2.93
C LEU A 125 11.84 -4.65 1.96
N PRO A 126 12.68 -3.68 1.55
CA PRO A 126 12.26 -2.53 0.77
C PRO A 126 11.73 -2.89 -0.63
N CYS A 127 10.64 -2.26 -1.04
CA CYS A 127 10.14 -2.30 -2.41
C CYS A 127 9.56 -0.95 -2.83
N SER A 128 9.38 -0.75 -4.12
CA SER A 128 8.71 0.43 -4.66
C SER A 128 7.22 0.13 -4.88
N MET A 129 6.37 0.70 -4.06
CA MET A 129 4.92 0.59 -4.22
C MET A 129 4.42 1.20 -5.53
N SER A 130 5.13 2.18 -6.09
CA SER A 130 4.79 2.76 -7.40
C SER A 130 4.91 1.77 -8.57
N GLN A 131 5.47 0.58 -8.35
CA GLN A 131 5.63 -0.48 -9.35
C GLN A 131 4.63 -1.63 -9.18
N THR A 132 3.75 -1.55 -8.18
CA THR A 132 2.73 -2.58 -7.89
C THR A 132 1.47 -1.95 -7.33
N LEU A 133 0.40 -2.74 -7.23
CA LEU A 133 -0.82 -2.44 -6.50
C LEU A 133 -1.04 -3.52 -5.44
N TYR A 134 -1.17 -3.12 -4.17
CA TYR A 134 -1.47 -4.09 -3.13
C TYR A 134 -2.83 -4.76 -3.36
N GLY A 135 -2.87 -6.06 -3.20
CA GLY A 135 -4.08 -6.84 -3.45
C GLY A 135 -4.29 -7.25 -4.92
N TYR A 136 -3.50 -6.76 -5.88
CA TYR A 136 -3.68 -7.05 -7.29
C TYR A 136 -3.69 -8.55 -7.59
N SER A 137 -2.65 -9.28 -7.23
CA SER A 137 -2.55 -10.73 -7.47
C SER A 137 -3.60 -11.52 -6.69
N HIS A 138 -3.86 -11.13 -5.44
CA HIS A 138 -4.86 -11.79 -4.60
C HIS A 138 -6.28 -11.65 -5.13
N ASN A 139 -6.62 -10.46 -5.60
CA ASN A 139 -7.98 -10.10 -5.99
C ASN A 139 -8.22 -10.18 -7.50
N TYR A 140 -7.24 -10.61 -8.30
CA TYR A 140 -7.23 -10.54 -9.76
C TYR A 140 -8.56 -10.97 -10.41
N ASN A 141 -9.10 -12.12 -10.02
CA ASN A 141 -10.35 -12.65 -10.57
C ASN A 141 -11.59 -11.79 -10.29
N PHE A 142 -11.52 -10.89 -9.33
CA PHE A 142 -12.60 -9.95 -8.97
C PHE A 142 -12.39 -8.57 -9.58
N LEU A 143 -11.18 -8.28 -10.05
CA LEU A 143 -10.80 -6.99 -10.62
C LEU A 143 -11.06 -6.91 -12.13
N VAL A 144 -10.91 -8.03 -12.86
CA VAL A 144 -11.00 -8.04 -14.32
C VAL A 144 -12.40 -7.78 -14.82
N ASN A 145 -12.53 -6.94 -15.87
CA ASN A 145 -13.76 -6.63 -16.60
C ASN A 145 -14.90 -6.07 -15.72
N GLY A 146 -14.61 -5.54 -14.55
CA GLY A 146 -15.63 -5.04 -13.62
C GLY A 146 -15.33 -3.66 -13.05
N THR A 147 -15.81 -3.42 -11.83
CA THR A 147 -15.47 -2.22 -11.05
C THR A 147 -14.22 -2.47 -10.23
N VAL A 148 -13.30 -1.50 -10.22
CA VAL A 148 -12.09 -1.52 -9.38
C VAL A 148 -12.14 -0.36 -8.40
N TYR A 149 -12.13 -0.66 -7.10
CA TYR A 149 -11.99 0.35 -6.04
C TYR A 149 -10.50 0.52 -5.69
N ILE A 150 -10.03 1.76 -5.70
CA ILE A 150 -8.64 2.13 -5.44
C ILE A 150 -8.55 2.87 -4.12
N PHE A 151 -7.87 2.27 -3.14
CA PHE A 151 -7.60 2.84 -1.83
C PHE A 151 -6.16 3.35 -1.73
N GLU A 152 -5.86 4.12 -0.68
CA GLU A 152 -4.50 4.55 -0.40
C GLU A 152 -3.67 3.45 0.26
N ALA A 153 -4.19 2.83 1.31
CA ALA A 153 -3.45 1.93 2.19
C ALA A 153 -3.83 0.45 2.04
N GLU A 154 -2.87 -0.43 2.28
CA GLU A 154 -3.04 -1.90 2.29
C GLU A 154 -4.11 -2.36 3.28
N LYS A 155 -4.23 -1.65 4.40
CA LYS A 155 -5.23 -1.91 5.44
C LYS A 155 -6.64 -1.90 4.88
N SER A 156 -6.96 -0.94 4.03
CA SER A 156 -8.29 -0.78 3.43
C SER A 156 -8.66 -1.97 2.56
N VAL A 157 -7.72 -2.54 1.81
CA VAL A 157 -7.95 -3.75 1.00
C VAL A 157 -8.26 -4.96 1.89
N MET A 158 -7.57 -5.10 3.02
CA MET A 158 -7.82 -6.19 3.97
C MET A 158 -9.18 -6.03 4.70
N GLN A 159 -9.57 -4.80 5.00
CA GLN A 159 -10.90 -4.48 5.56
C GLN A 159 -12.00 -4.78 4.55
N CYS A 160 -11.84 -4.35 3.31
CA CYS A 160 -12.78 -4.67 2.23
C CYS A 160 -12.97 -6.17 2.05
N TYR A 161 -11.89 -6.95 2.10
CA TYR A 161 -11.98 -8.41 2.10
C TYR A 161 -12.87 -8.92 3.23
N THR A 162 -12.69 -8.39 4.46
CA THR A 162 -13.51 -8.75 5.62
C THR A 162 -14.99 -8.46 5.40
N TYR A 163 -15.29 -7.39 4.68
CA TYR A 163 -16.67 -6.98 4.34
C TYR A 163 -17.26 -7.72 3.14
N GLY A 164 -16.47 -8.54 2.46
CA GLY A 164 -16.88 -9.29 1.28
C GLY A 164 -16.65 -8.55 -0.04
N ILE A 165 -16.01 -7.37 -0.01
CA ILE A 165 -15.66 -6.56 -1.18
C ILE A 165 -14.26 -6.97 -1.64
N ARG A 166 -14.18 -7.67 -2.77
CA ARG A 166 -12.94 -8.26 -3.29
C ARG A 166 -12.31 -7.46 -4.44
N ASN A 167 -13.07 -6.63 -5.10
CA ASN A 167 -12.64 -5.88 -6.28
C ASN A 167 -11.94 -4.57 -5.91
N CYS A 168 -10.96 -4.65 -5.01
CA CYS A 168 -10.21 -3.50 -4.51
C CYS A 168 -8.70 -3.73 -4.52
N VAL A 169 -7.96 -2.63 -4.68
CA VAL A 169 -6.50 -2.55 -4.63
C VAL A 169 -6.08 -1.31 -3.84
N ALA A 170 -4.80 -1.26 -3.42
CA ALA A 170 -4.25 -0.04 -2.83
C ALA A 170 -2.98 0.42 -3.56
N LEU A 171 -2.82 1.75 -3.62
CA LEU A 171 -1.66 2.41 -4.23
C LEU A 171 -0.40 2.28 -3.34
N GLY A 172 -0.57 2.18 -2.02
CA GLY A 172 0.50 2.28 -1.03
C GLY A 172 1.01 3.71 -0.81
N SER A 173 0.35 4.68 -1.43
CA SER A 173 0.57 6.12 -1.30
C SER A 173 -0.66 6.88 -1.80
N GLY A 174 -0.72 8.19 -1.56
CA GLY A 174 -1.83 9.02 -2.06
C GLY A 174 -1.78 9.32 -3.57
N THR A 175 -0.70 8.98 -4.27
CA THR A 175 -0.52 9.34 -5.69
C THR A 175 -0.36 8.10 -6.56
N ILE A 176 -1.16 8.02 -7.64
CA ILE A 176 -1.06 6.93 -8.62
C ILE A 176 0.17 7.15 -9.52
N SER A 177 0.86 6.07 -9.84
CA SER A 177 2.01 6.07 -10.75
C SER A 177 1.63 5.65 -12.17
N LYS A 178 2.51 5.93 -13.13
CA LYS A 178 2.38 5.47 -14.52
C LYS A 178 2.23 3.94 -14.62
N LYS A 179 3.03 3.20 -13.85
CA LYS A 179 2.97 1.72 -13.84
C LYS A 179 1.66 1.22 -13.27
N GLN A 180 1.18 1.84 -12.20
CA GLN A 180 -0.12 1.50 -11.60
C GLN A 180 -1.29 1.80 -12.55
N CYS A 181 -1.25 2.91 -13.31
CA CYS A 181 -2.23 3.15 -14.38
C CYS A 181 -2.23 2.02 -15.42
N GLN A 182 -1.05 1.59 -15.88
CA GLN A 182 -0.94 0.46 -16.82
C GLN A 182 -1.53 -0.83 -16.24
N MET A 183 -1.22 -1.13 -14.97
CA MET A 183 -1.77 -2.31 -14.28
C MET A 183 -3.30 -2.27 -14.19
N ILE A 184 -3.88 -1.10 -13.93
CA ILE A 184 -5.34 -0.93 -13.91
C ILE A 184 -5.92 -1.16 -15.30
N LEU A 185 -5.32 -0.62 -16.36
CA LEU A 185 -5.79 -0.82 -17.73
C LEU A 185 -5.68 -2.28 -18.20
N GLU A 186 -4.65 -3.01 -17.74
CA GLU A 186 -4.50 -4.44 -18.02
C GLU A 186 -5.67 -5.28 -17.45
N LEU A 187 -6.39 -4.79 -16.44
CA LEU A 187 -7.59 -5.43 -15.90
C LEU A 187 -8.83 -5.23 -16.77
N ASN A 188 -8.76 -4.34 -17.78
CA ASN A 188 -9.89 -3.95 -18.62
C ASN A 188 -11.15 -3.57 -17.81
N PRO A 189 -11.07 -2.67 -16.81
CA PRO A 189 -12.22 -2.37 -15.97
C PRO A 189 -13.27 -1.56 -16.72
N GLN A 190 -14.53 -1.77 -16.37
CA GLN A 190 -15.64 -0.93 -16.85
C GLN A 190 -15.73 0.37 -16.03
N LYS A 191 -15.35 0.31 -14.75
CA LYS A 191 -15.43 1.41 -13.81
C LYS A 191 -14.26 1.37 -12.84
N VAL A 192 -13.65 2.53 -12.60
CA VAL A 192 -12.64 2.73 -11.55
C VAL A 192 -13.13 3.78 -10.59
N VAL A 193 -13.01 3.52 -9.28
CA VAL A 193 -13.46 4.43 -8.22
C VAL A 193 -12.30 4.74 -7.28
N PHE A 194 -11.90 5.99 -7.19
CA PHE A 194 -10.92 6.45 -6.22
C PHE A 194 -11.57 6.66 -4.85
N MET A 195 -11.09 5.93 -3.85
CA MET A 195 -11.56 5.90 -2.47
C MET A 195 -10.49 6.48 -1.54
N HIS A 196 -10.19 7.77 -1.70
CA HIS A 196 -9.16 8.47 -0.92
C HIS A 196 -9.58 8.62 0.55
N ASP A 197 -8.60 8.80 1.43
CA ASP A 197 -8.86 9.11 2.83
C ASP A 197 -9.41 10.53 2.98
N VAL A 198 -10.26 10.77 3.98
CA VAL A 198 -10.83 12.08 4.29
C VAL A 198 -9.71 13.08 4.61
N GLY A 199 -9.83 14.29 4.07
CA GLY A 199 -8.82 15.35 4.21
C GLY A 199 -7.74 15.33 3.13
N TYR A 200 -7.89 14.46 2.11
CA TYR A 200 -7.03 14.51 0.93
C TYR A 200 -7.38 15.74 0.08
N GLU A 201 -6.38 16.48 -0.36
CA GLU A 201 -6.59 17.69 -1.15
C GLU A 201 -7.25 17.38 -2.49
N ILE A 202 -8.26 18.16 -2.88
CA ILE A 202 -9.03 17.94 -4.11
C ILE A 202 -8.11 17.93 -5.34
N GLU A 203 -7.12 18.81 -5.39
CA GLU A 203 -6.13 18.91 -6.47
C GLU A 203 -5.28 17.63 -6.60
N SER A 204 -5.13 16.89 -5.51
CA SER A 204 -4.43 15.61 -5.52
C SER A 204 -5.32 14.48 -6.04
N ILE A 205 -6.62 14.53 -5.77
CA ILE A 205 -7.62 13.63 -6.36
C ILE A 205 -7.67 13.86 -7.88
N GLU A 206 -7.80 15.11 -8.32
CA GLU A 206 -7.83 15.52 -9.72
C GLU A 206 -6.57 15.09 -10.47
N ARG A 207 -5.40 15.25 -9.86
CA ARG A 207 -4.13 14.75 -10.45
C ARG A 207 -4.13 13.25 -10.67
N ASN A 208 -4.64 12.47 -9.73
CA ASN A 208 -4.74 11.01 -9.88
C ASN A 208 -5.69 10.63 -11.01
N ILE A 209 -6.82 11.30 -11.08
CA ILE A 209 -7.85 11.13 -12.11
C ILE A 209 -7.30 11.48 -13.49
N THR A 210 -6.69 12.68 -13.62
CA THR A 210 -6.07 13.16 -14.85
C THR A 210 -4.96 12.22 -15.31
N MET A 211 -4.13 11.72 -14.37
CA MET A 211 -3.12 10.73 -14.70
C MET A 211 -3.74 9.48 -15.32
N LEU A 212 -4.74 8.87 -14.67
CA LEU A 212 -5.39 7.67 -15.18
C LEU A 212 -6.09 7.92 -16.52
N ARG A 213 -6.78 9.05 -16.68
CA ARG A 213 -7.45 9.47 -17.91
C ARG A 213 -6.48 9.60 -19.09
N ASN A 214 -5.31 10.18 -18.85
CA ASN A 214 -4.28 10.30 -19.88
C ASN A 214 -3.78 8.95 -20.41
N TYR A 215 -3.82 7.90 -19.59
CA TYR A 215 -3.49 6.53 -19.98
C TYR A 215 -4.66 5.78 -20.61
N SER A 216 -5.91 6.18 -20.29
CA SER A 216 -7.13 5.47 -20.72
C SER A 216 -7.87 6.13 -21.89
N ARG A 217 -7.24 7.04 -22.63
CA ARG A 217 -7.88 7.87 -23.70
C ARG A 217 -8.68 7.10 -24.75
N PHE A 218 -8.38 5.82 -24.94
CA PHE A 218 -9.05 4.95 -25.90
C PHE A 218 -9.90 3.87 -25.22
N SER A 219 -10.14 4.00 -23.93
CA SER A 219 -10.96 3.08 -23.15
C SER A 219 -12.31 3.72 -22.83
N GLU A 220 -13.38 2.92 -22.87
CA GLU A 220 -14.71 3.32 -22.45
C GLU A 220 -14.87 3.28 -20.90
N MET A 221 -13.77 3.09 -20.17
CA MET A 221 -13.74 2.99 -18.74
C MET A 221 -14.23 4.27 -18.08
N GLU A 222 -15.20 4.14 -17.17
CA GLU A 222 -15.68 5.24 -16.36
C GLU A 222 -14.74 5.47 -15.16
N ILE A 223 -14.43 6.74 -14.84
CA ILE A 223 -13.65 7.13 -13.67
C ILE A 223 -14.57 7.85 -12.70
N TRP A 224 -14.57 7.38 -11.46
CA TRP A 224 -15.38 7.89 -10.36
C TRP A 224 -14.50 8.17 -9.15
N TYR A 225 -14.98 8.97 -8.22
CA TYR A 225 -14.33 9.21 -6.92
C TYR A 225 -15.37 9.29 -5.81
N TRP A 226 -14.95 9.03 -4.58
CA TRP A 226 -15.76 9.26 -3.38
C TRP A 226 -15.72 10.74 -3.03
N ASP A 227 -16.89 11.38 -3.05
CA ASP A 227 -17.06 12.76 -2.61
C ASP A 227 -17.41 12.78 -1.12
N TYR A 228 -16.42 13.03 -0.28
CA TYR A 228 -16.58 13.17 1.17
C TYR A 228 -16.68 14.63 1.62
N PHE A 229 -16.55 15.58 0.71
CA PHE A 229 -16.54 17.00 1.04
C PHE A 229 -17.86 17.42 1.70
N ASN A 230 -17.74 18.23 2.80
CA ASN A 230 -18.87 18.76 3.57
C ASN A 230 -19.80 17.72 4.22
N LYS A 231 -19.39 16.44 4.31
CA LYS A 231 -20.22 15.37 4.90
C LYS A 231 -19.91 15.08 6.37
N GLY A 232 -18.95 15.77 6.97
CA GLY A 232 -18.63 15.66 8.39
C GLY A 232 -17.90 14.37 8.79
N TYR A 233 -17.29 13.66 7.86
CA TYR A 233 -16.46 12.50 8.16
C TYR A 233 -15.19 12.89 8.92
N LYS A 234 -14.67 11.94 9.70
CA LYS A 234 -13.47 12.17 10.49
C LYS A 234 -12.23 12.28 9.60
N ASP A 235 -11.45 13.35 9.79
CA ASP A 235 -10.18 13.56 9.08
C ASP A 235 -9.23 12.34 9.18
N LYS A 236 -8.52 12.06 8.11
CA LYS A 236 -7.58 10.93 7.94
C LYS A 236 -8.22 9.54 8.12
N SER A 237 -9.52 9.40 7.97
CA SER A 237 -10.17 8.11 7.94
C SER A 237 -10.39 7.63 6.51
N SER A 238 -10.06 6.36 6.25
CA SER A 238 -10.44 5.69 5.02
C SER A 238 -11.94 5.34 5.05
N PRO A 239 -12.65 5.31 3.92
CA PRO A 239 -14.04 4.82 3.87
C PRO A 239 -14.19 3.43 4.50
N SER A 240 -13.19 2.57 4.34
CA SER A 240 -13.18 1.22 4.93
C SER A 240 -13.04 1.20 6.46
N ASP A 241 -12.47 2.25 7.09
CA ASP A 241 -12.36 2.37 8.55
C ASP A 241 -13.72 2.57 9.23
N MET A 242 -14.71 3.04 8.49
CA MET A 242 -16.04 3.39 9.02
C MET A 242 -16.96 2.17 9.17
N GLY A 243 -16.49 0.99 8.82
CA GLY A 243 -17.25 -0.25 8.89
C GLY A 243 -18.00 -0.59 7.61
N LYS A 244 -18.50 -1.83 7.56
CA LYS A 244 -19.13 -2.40 6.36
C LYS A 244 -20.34 -1.60 5.86
N GLU A 245 -21.28 -1.33 6.74
CA GLU A 245 -22.55 -0.66 6.37
C GLU A 245 -22.31 0.74 5.82
N THR A 246 -21.38 1.50 6.44
CA THR A 246 -21.02 2.84 5.96
C THR A 246 -20.31 2.77 4.62
N LEU A 247 -19.37 1.83 4.43
CA LEU A 247 -18.69 1.66 3.16
C LEU A 247 -19.64 1.28 2.03
N GLU A 248 -20.59 0.37 2.28
CA GLU A 248 -21.62 0.00 1.31
C GLU A 248 -22.51 1.21 0.96
N HIS A 249 -22.92 2.00 1.96
CA HIS A 249 -23.67 3.24 1.73
C HIS A 249 -22.88 4.25 0.87
N ILE A 250 -21.59 4.43 1.15
CA ILE A 250 -20.71 5.31 0.37
C ILE A 250 -20.65 4.84 -1.09
N ILE A 251 -20.44 3.56 -1.33
CA ILE A 251 -20.35 2.97 -2.67
C ILE A 251 -21.65 3.15 -3.45
N GLU A 252 -22.78 3.06 -2.79
CA GLU A 252 -24.09 3.16 -3.43
C GLU A 252 -24.55 4.61 -3.67
N ASN A 253 -24.17 5.55 -2.79
CA ASN A 253 -24.82 6.86 -2.74
C ASN A 253 -23.86 8.05 -2.82
N GLU A 254 -22.55 7.86 -2.64
CA GLU A 254 -21.62 8.99 -2.45
C GLU A 254 -20.44 9.01 -3.42
N ILE A 255 -20.43 8.11 -4.40
CA ILE A 255 -19.45 8.15 -5.47
C ILE A 255 -19.99 8.94 -6.65
N HIS A 256 -19.14 9.78 -7.24
CA HIS A 256 -19.50 10.65 -8.34
C HIS A 256 -18.66 10.33 -9.58
N LYS A 257 -19.34 10.31 -10.74
CA LYS A 257 -18.69 10.18 -12.03
C LYS A 257 -18.07 11.51 -12.42
N ILE A 258 -16.87 11.46 -12.93
CA ILE A 258 -16.21 12.65 -13.46
C ILE A 258 -16.68 12.83 -14.90
N GLY A 259 -17.31 13.97 -15.18
CA GLY A 259 -17.71 14.39 -16.52
C GLY A 259 -16.51 14.73 -17.39
N ASP A 260 -16.72 14.73 -18.70
CA ASP A 260 -15.67 15.15 -19.64
C ASP A 260 -15.45 16.67 -19.57
N ASP A 261 -16.48 17.42 -19.12
CA ASP A 261 -16.47 18.89 -19.02
C ASP A 261 -15.81 19.40 -17.71
N ASP A 262 -15.65 18.56 -16.68
CA ASP A 262 -15.14 18.96 -15.37
C ASP A 262 -13.63 19.29 -15.36
N ILE A 263 -12.90 19.03 -16.45
CA ILE A 263 -11.43 19.18 -16.54
C ILE A 263 -11.00 20.21 -17.60
N GLU A 264 -11.91 20.72 -18.43
CA GLU A 264 -11.54 21.67 -19.51
C GLU A 264 -11.36 23.13 -19.05
N GLU A 265 -11.67 23.50 -17.81
CA GLU A 265 -11.56 24.88 -17.34
C GLU A 265 -10.16 25.32 -16.87
N GLU A 266 -9.13 24.44 -16.87
CA GLU A 266 -7.76 24.79 -16.41
C GLU A 266 -6.63 24.38 -17.40
N LEU A 267 -6.82 24.55 -18.70
CA LEU A 267 -5.73 24.44 -19.69
C LEU A 267 -5.36 25.79 -20.28
#